data_521d818f37326689f674bc1bf01d6d46
#
_entry.id   521d818f37326689f674bc1bf01d6d46
#
_cell.length_a   1.000
_cell.length_b   1.000
_cell.length_c   1.000
_cell.angle_alpha   90.00
_cell.angle_beta   90.00
_cell.angle_gamma   90.00
#
_symmetry.space_group_name_H-M   'P 1'
#
loop_
_entity.id
_entity.type
_entity.pdbx_description
1 polymer ?
#
loop_
_entity_poly.entity_id
_entity_poly.type
_entity_poly.pdbx_seq_one_letter_code
_entity_poly.pdbx_strand_id
1 'polypeptide(L)'
;MALTAGVFRWFGSKATIESYSATVYYNGIYWNDFELTRRYINTLATDDPSKDWQQHLFDWNDRRPFKKALILNCGNGFVERDLFNKGFIQSAVGVDINEDLLKVARSHTRSGHYPFRYLKRDSNANNDFGSSDFDLVVNHAALHHIAYIDQHVRGLAKLLQKSGGILVNFDFIGPHRNQYPDVQWNAMLELNSRSDPCFRHPRLKYPHLPTMLSTDPSEAVHSELIVDTLTRYFEPIWLRFLHGSLAYELLTHNSNLQPSTCRSTLNISQHIEWVLKEDHLYATKHAGSSLFMYSIMKTKKQSPTKADLRTWNVEELRREKRAQKRGGIYYDLTKSHIQEYGEQPA
;
A
#
# COMPACT_ATOMS: atom_id res chain seq x y z
N MET A 1 24.40 14.95 -3.11
CA MET A 1 23.15 15.09 -2.33
C MET A 1 22.19 14.06 -2.85
N ALA A 2 22.23 12.89 -2.31
CA ALA A 2 21.32 11.80 -2.66
C ALA A 2 20.90 11.18 -1.33
N LEU A 3 19.79 11.56 -0.83
CA LEU A 3 18.49 10.94 -0.93
C LEU A 3 18.34 9.69 -0.06
N THR A 4 17.98 9.92 1.07
CA THR A 4 17.05 9.26 1.96
C THR A 4 15.77 8.92 1.26
N ALA A 5 15.77 7.96 0.36
CA ALA A 5 14.66 7.86 -0.52
C ALA A 5 14.41 6.43 -0.94
N GLY A 6 14.29 5.59 0.05
CA GLY A 6 13.76 4.30 -0.20
C GLY A 6 12.35 4.35 -0.71
N VAL A 7 11.48 5.01 -0.02
CA VAL A 7 10.06 5.16 -0.36
C VAL A 7 9.82 6.28 -1.38
N PHE A 8 10.73 7.27 -1.47
CA PHE A 8 10.48 8.54 -2.16
C PHE A 8 10.92 8.65 -3.61
N ARG A 9 11.63 7.67 -4.17
CA ARG A 9 11.92 7.66 -5.60
C ARG A 9 10.75 7.26 -6.50
N TRP A 10 9.63 6.94 -5.91
CA TRP A 10 8.41 6.69 -6.66
C TRP A 10 7.89 7.95 -7.35
N PHE A 11 8.23 9.10 -6.80
CA PHE A 11 7.66 10.37 -7.21
C PHE A 11 8.77 11.35 -7.54
N GLY A 12 8.83 11.77 -8.78
CA GLY A 12 9.79 12.76 -9.27
C GLY A 12 9.70 14.07 -8.48
N SER A 13 10.83 14.74 -8.32
CA SER A 13 10.90 16.03 -7.64
C SER A 13 9.98 17.07 -8.28
N LYS A 14 9.16 17.74 -7.47
CA LYS A 14 8.31 18.90 -7.82
C LYS A 14 7.13 18.66 -8.77
N ALA A 15 6.79 17.42 -9.11
CA ALA A 15 5.59 17.17 -9.87
C ALA A 15 4.37 17.13 -8.94
N THR A 16 3.23 17.59 -9.41
CA THR A 16 1.95 17.28 -8.75
C THR A 16 1.66 15.81 -8.95
N ILE A 17 0.83 15.21 -8.07
CA ILE A 17 0.40 13.80 -8.20
C ILE A 17 -0.07 13.46 -9.62
N GLU A 18 -0.56 14.45 -10.37
CA GLU A 18 -1.02 14.29 -11.75
C GLU A 18 0.09 14.22 -12.81
N SER A 19 1.32 14.55 -12.48
CA SER A 19 2.42 14.76 -13.46
C SER A 19 3.57 13.76 -13.37
N TYR A 20 3.44 12.67 -12.63
CA TYR A 20 4.49 11.65 -12.53
C TYR A 20 4.66 10.88 -13.83
N SER A 21 5.92 10.77 -14.30
CA SER A 21 6.19 9.89 -15.43
C SER A 21 6.16 8.43 -14.98
N ALA A 22 5.60 7.55 -15.82
CA ALA A 22 5.57 6.11 -15.57
C ALA A 22 6.97 5.51 -15.34
N THR A 23 8.01 6.12 -15.88
CA THR A 23 9.41 5.67 -15.75
C THR A 23 9.96 5.88 -14.34
N VAL A 24 9.50 6.90 -13.63
CA VAL A 24 9.93 7.19 -12.25
C VAL A 24 9.22 6.31 -11.24
N TYR A 25 7.97 5.97 -11.53
CA TYR A 25 7.08 5.26 -10.61
C TYR A 25 7.54 3.83 -10.29
N TYR A 26 8.16 3.13 -11.23
CA TYR A 26 8.56 1.72 -11.07
C TYR A 26 10.07 1.51 -10.98
N ASN A 27 10.83 2.54 -10.61
CA ASN A 27 12.28 2.47 -10.56
C ASN A 27 12.80 2.31 -9.14
N GLY A 28 13.46 1.20 -8.85
CA GLY A 28 14.10 0.94 -7.56
C GLY A 28 14.17 -0.55 -7.24
N ILE A 29 14.84 -0.88 -6.14
CA ILE A 29 14.87 -2.22 -5.56
C ILE A 29 13.96 -2.19 -4.34
N TYR A 30 13.00 -3.09 -4.31
CA TYR A 30 12.09 -3.25 -3.19
C TYR A 30 12.36 -4.55 -2.45
N TRP A 31 11.97 -4.61 -1.19
CA TRP A 31 12.14 -5.81 -0.37
C TRP A 31 11.50 -7.05 -1.01
N ASN A 32 10.37 -6.89 -1.72
CA ASN A 32 9.67 -7.96 -2.41
C ASN A 32 10.24 -8.31 -3.80
N ASP A 33 11.32 -7.65 -4.26
CA ASP A 33 12.06 -8.09 -5.44
C ASP A 33 12.89 -9.35 -5.15
N PHE A 34 13.22 -9.57 -3.89
CA PHE A 34 13.92 -10.77 -3.46
C PHE A 34 12.97 -11.97 -3.35
N GLU A 35 13.35 -13.11 -3.91
CA GLU A 35 12.51 -14.32 -3.88
C GLU A 35 12.22 -14.77 -2.44
N LEU A 36 13.23 -14.73 -1.56
CA LEU A 36 13.05 -15.09 -0.15
C LEU A 36 12.01 -14.22 0.55
N THR A 37 12.02 -12.94 0.26
CA THR A 37 11.02 -12.02 0.82
C THR A 37 9.62 -12.30 0.23
N ARG A 38 9.50 -12.58 -1.07
CA ARG A 38 8.21 -13.00 -1.66
C ARG A 38 7.67 -14.25 -1.00
N ARG A 39 8.52 -15.28 -0.81
CA ARG A 39 8.14 -16.51 -0.12
C ARG A 39 7.73 -16.25 1.33
N TYR A 40 8.43 -15.37 2.03
CA TYR A 40 8.07 -14.95 3.39
C TYR A 40 6.71 -14.25 3.42
N ILE A 41 6.47 -13.26 2.56
CA ILE A 41 5.19 -12.56 2.42
C ILE A 41 4.07 -13.56 2.07
N ASN A 42 4.29 -14.44 1.12
CA ASN A 42 3.33 -15.47 0.72
C ASN A 42 2.98 -16.39 1.88
N THR A 43 3.98 -16.85 2.65
CA THR A 43 3.74 -17.68 3.85
C THR A 43 2.83 -16.96 4.84
N LEU A 44 3.10 -15.68 5.12
CA LEU A 44 2.29 -14.88 6.04
C LEU A 44 0.88 -14.62 5.48
N ALA A 45 0.76 -14.38 4.19
CA ALA A 45 -0.50 -14.04 3.53
C ALA A 45 -1.42 -15.26 3.37
N THR A 46 -0.86 -16.42 3.00
CA THR A 46 -1.62 -17.55 2.45
C THR A 46 -1.36 -18.89 3.12
N ASP A 47 -0.46 -18.92 4.12
CA ASP A 47 0.08 -20.13 4.76
C ASP A 47 0.88 -21.05 3.79
N ASP A 48 1.22 -20.55 2.56
CA ASP A 48 1.96 -21.29 1.53
C ASP A 48 3.01 -20.39 0.85
N PRO A 49 4.33 -20.68 0.97
CA PRO A 49 5.39 -19.86 0.40
C PRO A 49 5.38 -19.78 -1.13
N SER A 50 4.73 -20.71 -1.80
CA SER A 50 4.63 -20.76 -3.25
C SER A 50 3.40 -20.06 -3.83
N LYS A 51 2.45 -19.69 -2.97
CA LYS A 51 1.14 -19.15 -3.36
C LYS A 51 1.09 -17.65 -3.07
N ASP A 52 1.00 -16.83 -4.11
CA ASP A 52 0.76 -15.39 -3.95
C ASP A 52 -0.70 -15.09 -3.56
N TRP A 53 -0.97 -13.84 -3.16
CA TRP A 53 -2.29 -13.40 -2.75
C TRP A 53 -3.34 -13.53 -3.87
N GLN A 54 -2.95 -13.42 -5.13
CA GLN A 54 -3.86 -13.52 -6.28
C GLN A 54 -4.32 -14.97 -6.46
N GLN A 55 -3.38 -15.91 -6.40
CA GLN A 55 -3.71 -17.34 -6.46
C GLN A 55 -4.56 -17.76 -5.26
N HIS A 56 -4.26 -17.23 -4.06
CA HIS A 56 -5.05 -17.49 -2.88
C HIS A 56 -6.49 -16.98 -3.04
N LEU A 57 -6.67 -15.74 -3.55
CA LEU A 57 -7.98 -15.15 -3.84
C LEU A 57 -8.76 -16.02 -4.84
N PHE A 58 -8.10 -16.51 -5.90
CA PHE A 58 -8.74 -17.34 -6.90
C PHE A 58 -9.15 -18.71 -6.34
N ASP A 59 -8.28 -19.35 -5.56
CA ASP A 59 -8.60 -20.62 -4.89
C ASP A 59 -9.76 -20.45 -3.90
N TRP A 60 -9.76 -19.33 -3.14
CA TRP A 60 -10.85 -18.99 -2.23
C TRP A 60 -12.20 -18.85 -2.96
N ASN A 61 -12.21 -18.32 -4.19
CA ASN A 61 -13.41 -18.21 -5.04
C ASN A 61 -13.74 -19.50 -5.80
N ASP A 62 -13.36 -20.65 -5.28
CA ASP A 62 -13.55 -21.97 -5.90
C ASP A 62 -12.98 -22.05 -7.34
N ARG A 63 -11.91 -21.32 -7.61
CA ARG A 63 -11.25 -21.20 -8.94
C ARG A 63 -12.19 -20.70 -10.02
N ARG A 64 -13.17 -19.88 -9.67
CA ARG A 64 -14.06 -19.22 -10.62
C ARG A 64 -13.59 -17.78 -10.87
N PRO A 65 -13.44 -17.36 -12.14
CA PRO A 65 -13.05 -15.99 -12.45
C PRO A 65 -14.12 -15.00 -12.00
N PHE A 66 -13.68 -13.87 -11.44
CA PHE A 66 -14.57 -12.74 -11.21
C PHE A 66 -14.98 -12.11 -12.54
N LYS A 67 -16.25 -11.71 -12.66
CA LYS A 67 -16.79 -11.17 -13.91
C LYS A 67 -16.28 -9.78 -14.19
N LYS A 68 -16.23 -8.92 -13.14
CA LYS A 68 -15.85 -7.51 -13.29
C LYS A 68 -15.17 -6.98 -12.05
N ALA A 69 -13.90 -6.64 -12.20
CA ALA A 69 -13.10 -6.07 -11.13
C ALA A 69 -13.06 -4.54 -11.21
N LEU A 70 -13.07 -3.87 -10.05
CA LEU A 70 -12.67 -2.48 -9.88
C LEU A 70 -11.25 -2.47 -9.27
N ILE A 71 -10.31 -1.81 -9.93
CA ILE A 71 -8.94 -1.67 -9.46
C ILE A 71 -8.73 -0.22 -9.01
N LEU A 72 -8.44 -0.04 -7.73
CA LEU A 72 -8.21 1.26 -7.12
C LEU A 72 -6.76 1.71 -7.36
N ASN A 73 -6.58 2.99 -7.74
CA ASN A 73 -5.28 3.60 -8.04
C ASN A 73 -4.42 2.66 -8.90
N CYS A 74 -4.98 2.27 -10.05
CA CYS A 74 -4.49 1.16 -10.88
C CYS A 74 -3.12 1.44 -11.54
N GLY A 75 -2.62 2.66 -11.48
CA GLY A 75 -1.35 3.05 -12.08
C GLY A 75 -1.30 2.73 -13.58
N ASN A 76 -0.27 1.99 -14.00
CA ASN A 76 -0.08 1.56 -15.39
C ASN A 76 -0.90 0.32 -15.79
N GLY A 77 -1.80 -0.13 -14.93
CA GLY A 77 -2.67 -1.27 -15.20
C GLY A 77 -2.01 -2.64 -15.07
N PHE A 78 -0.96 -2.76 -14.26
CA PHE A 78 -0.23 -4.02 -14.08
C PHE A 78 -1.09 -5.08 -13.39
N VAL A 79 -1.80 -4.72 -12.31
CA VAL A 79 -2.52 -5.68 -11.46
C VAL A 79 -3.63 -6.39 -12.24
N GLU A 80 -4.49 -5.62 -12.93
CA GLU A 80 -5.59 -6.21 -13.71
C GLU A 80 -5.10 -7.02 -14.92
N ARG A 81 -3.98 -6.60 -15.55
CA ARG A 81 -3.39 -7.42 -16.61
C ARG A 81 -2.88 -8.76 -16.10
N ASP A 82 -2.23 -8.77 -14.95
CA ASP A 82 -1.74 -9.99 -14.33
C ASP A 82 -2.89 -10.90 -13.92
N LEU A 83 -3.92 -10.37 -13.24
CA LEU A 83 -5.13 -11.12 -12.89
C LEU A 83 -5.86 -11.70 -14.12
N PHE A 84 -5.95 -10.93 -15.20
CA PHE A 84 -6.59 -11.38 -16.43
C PHE A 84 -5.78 -12.48 -17.14
N ASN A 85 -4.46 -12.27 -17.25
CA ASN A 85 -3.57 -13.26 -17.89
C ASN A 85 -3.54 -14.59 -17.14
N LYS A 86 -3.74 -14.56 -15.82
CA LYS A 86 -3.92 -15.77 -15.00
C LYS A 86 -5.34 -16.36 -15.09
N GLY A 87 -6.26 -15.69 -15.78
CA GLY A 87 -7.66 -16.13 -15.89
C GLY A 87 -8.50 -15.89 -14.64
N PHE A 88 -8.09 -15.00 -13.74
CA PHE A 88 -8.77 -14.77 -12.47
C PHE A 88 -9.89 -13.73 -12.56
N ILE A 89 -9.85 -12.85 -13.55
CA ILE A 89 -10.91 -11.89 -13.85
C ILE A 89 -11.28 -11.94 -15.34
N GLN A 90 -12.51 -11.56 -15.68
CA GLN A 90 -12.99 -11.48 -17.06
C GLN A 90 -12.92 -10.07 -17.64
N SER A 91 -13.08 -9.04 -16.80
CA SER A 91 -13.01 -7.64 -17.20
C SER A 91 -12.62 -6.75 -16.01
N ALA A 92 -12.17 -5.52 -16.28
CA ALA A 92 -11.83 -4.59 -15.23
C ALA A 92 -12.15 -3.13 -15.58
N VAL A 93 -12.40 -2.35 -14.53
CA VAL A 93 -12.34 -0.88 -14.55
C VAL A 93 -11.20 -0.46 -13.62
N GLY A 94 -10.17 0.17 -14.16
CA GLY A 94 -9.10 0.78 -13.40
C GLY A 94 -9.36 2.28 -13.18
N VAL A 95 -9.13 2.77 -11.98
CA VAL A 95 -9.22 4.20 -11.66
C VAL A 95 -7.89 4.69 -11.13
N ASP A 96 -7.46 5.86 -11.59
CA ASP A 96 -6.25 6.54 -11.11
C ASP A 96 -6.38 8.05 -11.35
N ILE A 97 -5.67 8.84 -10.54
CA ILE A 97 -5.59 10.29 -10.75
C ILE A 97 -4.54 10.66 -11.81
N ASN A 98 -3.52 9.82 -11.98
CA ASN A 98 -2.37 10.08 -12.84
C ASN A 98 -2.66 9.71 -14.31
N GLU A 99 -2.87 10.75 -15.14
CA GLU A 99 -3.19 10.56 -16.55
C GLU A 99 -2.04 9.91 -17.36
N ASP A 100 -0.78 10.14 -16.99
CA ASP A 100 0.34 9.56 -17.75
C ASP A 100 0.44 8.04 -17.51
N LEU A 101 0.20 7.58 -16.27
CA LEU A 101 0.07 6.15 -15.98
C LEU A 101 -1.12 5.54 -16.71
N LEU A 102 -2.28 6.23 -16.73
CA LEU A 102 -3.45 5.78 -17.46
C LEU A 102 -3.24 5.71 -18.98
N LYS A 103 -2.43 6.60 -19.56
CA LYS A 103 -2.02 6.49 -20.99
C LYS A 103 -1.26 5.20 -21.26
N VAL A 104 -0.33 4.84 -20.37
CA VAL A 104 0.41 3.57 -20.44
C VAL A 104 -0.55 2.39 -20.32
N ALA A 105 -1.44 2.40 -19.32
CA ALA A 105 -2.45 1.36 -19.13
C ALA A 105 -3.35 1.16 -20.36
N ARG A 106 -3.85 2.26 -20.94
CA ARG A 106 -4.68 2.23 -22.18
C ARG A 106 -3.88 1.73 -23.39
N SER A 107 -2.58 2.05 -23.47
CA SER A 107 -1.72 1.54 -24.54
C SER A 107 -1.60 0.02 -24.48
N HIS A 108 -1.31 -0.52 -23.30
CA HIS A 108 -1.27 -1.98 -23.10
C HIS A 108 -2.61 -2.63 -23.38
N THR A 109 -3.71 -2.01 -23.00
CA THR A 109 -5.07 -2.53 -23.26
C THR A 109 -5.35 -2.65 -24.76
N ARG A 110 -5.00 -1.63 -25.54
CA ARG A 110 -5.18 -1.68 -26.99
C ARG A 110 -4.33 -2.76 -27.66
N SER A 111 -3.04 -2.84 -27.29
CA SER A 111 -2.11 -3.83 -27.88
C SER A 111 -2.43 -5.25 -27.48
N GLY A 112 -2.90 -5.49 -26.25
CA GLY A 112 -3.24 -6.82 -25.72
C GLY A 112 -4.71 -7.21 -25.87
N HIS A 113 -5.56 -6.34 -26.44
CA HIS A 113 -7.01 -6.59 -26.59
C HIS A 113 -7.72 -6.92 -25.27
N TYR A 114 -7.28 -6.32 -24.17
CA TYR A 114 -7.86 -6.56 -22.84
C TYR A 114 -9.25 -5.89 -22.72
N PRO A 115 -10.22 -6.53 -22.05
CA PRO A 115 -11.55 -5.96 -21.81
C PRO A 115 -11.53 -4.98 -20.62
N PHE A 116 -10.63 -3.98 -20.68
CA PHE A 116 -10.43 -3.02 -19.60
C PHE A 116 -10.85 -1.62 -19.99
N ARG A 117 -11.37 -0.89 -19.00
CA ARG A 117 -11.68 0.53 -19.10
C ARG A 117 -10.91 1.28 -18.01
N TYR A 118 -10.33 2.43 -18.36
CA TYR A 118 -9.59 3.28 -17.43
C TYR A 118 -10.23 4.65 -17.30
N LEU A 119 -10.44 5.06 -16.05
CA LEU A 119 -11.07 6.34 -15.72
C LEU A 119 -10.08 7.19 -14.92
N LYS A 120 -9.86 8.43 -15.37
CA LYS A 120 -9.19 9.43 -14.52
C LYS A 120 -10.14 9.82 -13.39
N ARG A 121 -9.79 9.50 -12.16
CA ARG A 121 -10.56 9.82 -10.96
C ARG A 121 -9.64 10.12 -9.79
N ASP A 122 -10.01 11.13 -9.02
CA ASP A 122 -9.46 11.36 -7.70
C ASP A 122 -10.30 10.57 -6.68
N SER A 123 -9.72 9.53 -6.12
CA SER A 123 -10.36 8.67 -5.12
C SER A 123 -10.74 9.42 -3.84
N ASN A 124 -10.14 10.59 -3.59
CA ASN A 124 -10.50 11.47 -2.49
C ASN A 124 -11.74 12.34 -2.77
N ALA A 125 -12.01 12.63 -4.04
CA ALA A 125 -13.08 13.53 -4.43
C ALA A 125 -14.39 12.82 -4.80
N ASN A 126 -14.30 11.60 -5.36
CA ASN A 126 -15.46 10.96 -5.98
C ASN A 126 -15.37 9.43 -5.95
N ASN A 127 -16.49 8.80 -5.59
CA ASN A 127 -16.69 7.33 -5.63
C ASN A 127 -17.56 6.90 -6.83
N ASP A 128 -17.61 7.69 -7.91
CA ASP A 128 -18.25 7.29 -9.17
C ASP A 128 -17.23 6.51 -10.02
N PHE A 129 -17.41 5.20 -10.08
CA PHE A 129 -16.57 4.28 -10.85
C PHE A 129 -17.19 3.92 -12.22
N GLY A 130 -18.23 4.63 -12.64
CA GLY A 130 -18.89 4.44 -13.94
C GLY A 130 -19.60 3.10 -14.11
N SER A 131 -19.78 2.35 -13.04
CA SER A 131 -20.52 1.08 -12.97
C SER A 131 -20.82 0.73 -11.51
N SER A 132 -21.76 -0.17 -11.28
CA SER A 132 -22.14 -0.64 -9.94
C SER A 132 -22.24 -2.17 -9.84
N ASP A 133 -21.83 -2.89 -10.88
CA ASP A 133 -21.94 -4.34 -11.01
C ASP A 133 -20.61 -5.08 -10.78
N PHE A 134 -19.71 -4.49 -9.97
CA PHE A 134 -18.44 -5.14 -9.62
C PHE A 134 -18.67 -6.28 -8.64
N ASP A 135 -18.13 -7.45 -8.94
CA ASP A 135 -18.06 -8.58 -8.02
C ASP A 135 -16.73 -8.69 -7.28
N LEU A 136 -15.74 -7.89 -7.70
CA LEU A 136 -14.45 -7.74 -7.04
C LEU A 136 -14.02 -6.28 -6.99
N VAL A 137 -13.57 -5.80 -5.84
CA VAL A 137 -12.77 -4.57 -5.70
C VAL A 137 -11.38 -4.96 -5.24
N VAL A 138 -10.36 -4.48 -5.95
CA VAL A 138 -8.95 -4.71 -5.62
C VAL A 138 -8.34 -3.41 -5.12
N ASN A 139 -7.91 -3.42 -3.88
CA ASN A 139 -6.99 -2.46 -3.31
C ASN A 139 -5.60 -3.09 -3.24
N HIS A 140 -4.69 -2.65 -4.09
CA HIS A 140 -3.29 -3.06 -4.07
C HIS A 140 -2.41 -1.82 -3.99
N ALA A 141 -1.87 -1.55 -2.80
CA ALA A 141 -1.05 -0.37 -2.51
C ALA A 141 -1.72 0.95 -2.92
N ALA A 142 -2.98 1.15 -2.53
CA ALA A 142 -3.79 2.29 -2.96
C ALA A 142 -4.46 3.07 -1.82
N LEU A 143 -5.01 2.39 -0.81
CA LEU A 143 -5.74 3.06 0.28
C LEU A 143 -4.85 3.95 1.14
N HIS A 144 -3.56 3.65 1.26
CA HIS A 144 -2.63 4.51 2.01
C HIS A 144 -2.46 5.91 1.42
N HIS A 145 -2.83 6.12 0.13
CA HIS A 145 -2.89 7.45 -0.49
C HIS A 145 -4.23 8.17 -0.26
N ILE A 146 -5.20 7.55 0.39
CA ILE A 146 -6.54 8.11 0.53
C ILE A 146 -6.65 8.92 1.82
N ALA A 147 -6.79 10.23 1.67
CA ALA A 147 -6.93 11.15 2.79
C ALA A 147 -8.32 11.07 3.46
N TYR A 148 -9.39 10.89 2.68
CA TYR A 148 -10.77 10.74 3.18
C TYR A 148 -11.16 9.27 3.22
N ILE A 149 -10.37 8.50 3.95
CA ILE A 149 -10.43 7.03 3.94
C ILE A 149 -11.79 6.50 4.40
N ASP A 150 -12.42 7.09 5.43
CA ASP A 150 -13.76 6.66 5.88
C ASP A 150 -14.82 6.86 4.79
N GLN A 151 -14.83 8.04 4.18
CA GLN A 151 -15.78 8.35 3.11
C GLN A 151 -15.60 7.40 1.91
N HIS A 152 -14.35 7.15 1.54
CA HIS A 152 -14.00 6.29 0.42
C HIS A 152 -14.42 4.84 0.68
N VAL A 153 -14.00 4.26 1.79
CA VAL A 153 -14.30 2.86 2.16
C VAL A 153 -15.80 2.64 2.37
N ARG A 154 -16.51 3.62 2.95
CA ARG A 154 -17.97 3.60 3.04
C ARG A 154 -18.64 3.59 1.66
N GLY A 155 -18.08 4.33 0.69
CA GLY A 155 -18.54 4.33 -0.70
C GLY A 155 -18.36 2.97 -1.36
N LEU A 156 -17.19 2.33 -1.17
CA LEU A 156 -16.91 0.96 -1.64
C LEU A 156 -17.86 -0.07 -1.02
N ALA A 157 -18.13 0.05 0.28
CA ALA A 157 -19.07 -0.84 0.95
C ALA A 157 -20.47 -0.73 0.36
N LYS A 158 -20.98 0.48 0.10
CA LYS A 158 -22.28 0.70 -0.57
C LYS A 158 -22.31 0.12 -1.99
N LEU A 159 -21.20 0.25 -2.72
CA LEU A 159 -21.05 -0.31 -4.06
C LEU A 159 -21.18 -1.84 -4.03
N LEU A 160 -20.41 -2.50 -3.16
CA LEU A 160 -20.35 -3.95 -3.05
C LEU A 160 -21.60 -4.57 -2.38
N GLN A 161 -22.32 -3.83 -1.54
CA GLN A 161 -23.61 -4.28 -1.00
C GLN A 161 -24.64 -4.53 -2.11
N LYS A 162 -24.61 -3.76 -3.19
CA LYS A 162 -25.55 -3.89 -4.30
C LYS A 162 -25.24 -5.10 -5.18
N SER A 163 -23.96 -5.38 -5.39
CA SER A 163 -23.51 -6.47 -6.26
C SER A 163 -23.31 -7.80 -5.55
N GLY A 164 -23.21 -7.79 -4.21
CA GLY A 164 -22.80 -8.97 -3.44
C GLY A 164 -21.32 -9.31 -3.59
N GLY A 165 -20.52 -8.41 -4.14
CA GLY A 165 -19.09 -8.60 -4.37
C GLY A 165 -18.24 -8.50 -3.11
N ILE A 166 -16.94 -8.73 -3.28
CA ILE A 166 -15.93 -8.71 -2.21
C ILE A 166 -14.87 -7.63 -2.45
N LEU A 167 -14.21 -7.25 -1.38
CA LEU A 167 -13.00 -6.42 -1.39
C LEU A 167 -11.80 -7.30 -1.08
N VAL A 168 -10.76 -7.23 -1.90
CA VAL A 168 -9.43 -7.72 -1.56
C VAL A 168 -8.52 -6.53 -1.29
N ASN A 169 -7.75 -6.61 -0.21
CA ASN A 169 -6.81 -5.58 0.20
C ASN A 169 -5.43 -6.17 0.39
N PHE A 170 -4.44 -5.54 -0.25
CA PHE A 170 -3.02 -5.75 -0.02
C PHE A 170 -2.37 -4.37 0.05
N ASP A 171 -2.06 -3.89 1.27
CA ASP A 171 -1.68 -2.50 1.44
C ASP A 171 -0.70 -2.26 2.59
N PHE A 172 -0.03 -1.12 2.52
CA PHE A 172 0.74 -0.55 3.62
C PHE A 172 -0.23 0.00 4.68
N ILE A 173 -0.06 -0.47 5.91
CA ILE A 173 -0.85 -0.09 7.08
C ILE A 173 0.01 0.47 8.21
N GLY A 174 1.25 0.80 7.89
CA GLY A 174 2.21 1.34 8.84
C GLY A 174 1.88 2.77 9.30
N PRO A 175 2.79 3.38 10.05
CA PRO A 175 2.56 4.70 10.63
C PRO A 175 2.26 5.77 9.58
N HIS A 176 1.43 6.76 9.95
CA HIS A 176 1.20 7.95 9.13
C HIS A 176 2.50 8.53 8.62
N ARG A 177 2.54 8.83 7.33
CA ARG A 177 3.70 9.51 6.72
C ARG A 177 5.02 8.78 6.99
N ASN A 178 4.96 7.46 7.18
CA ASN A 178 6.13 6.64 7.53
C ASN A 178 6.90 7.19 8.76
N GLN A 179 6.20 7.89 9.66
CA GLN A 179 6.79 8.41 10.89
C GLN A 179 6.79 7.30 11.94
N TYR A 180 7.82 6.48 11.92
CA TYR A 180 7.95 5.29 12.78
C TYR A 180 8.04 5.68 14.26
N PRO A 181 7.42 4.92 15.17
CA PRO A 181 7.66 5.06 16.60
C PRO A 181 9.15 4.83 16.93
N ASP A 182 9.69 5.60 17.88
CA ASP A 182 11.12 5.51 18.28
C ASP A 182 11.58 4.09 18.58
N VAL A 183 10.73 3.31 19.26
CA VAL A 183 11.02 1.91 19.61
C VAL A 183 11.25 1.07 18.35
N GLN A 184 10.42 1.23 17.34
CA GLN A 184 10.53 0.49 16.08
C GLN A 184 11.73 0.97 15.27
N TRP A 185 11.92 2.29 15.19
CA TRP A 185 13.04 2.87 14.45
C TRP A 185 14.40 2.50 15.06
N ASN A 186 14.52 2.58 16.39
CA ASN A 186 15.73 2.18 17.09
C ASN A 186 16.04 0.68 16.89
N ALA A 187 15.02 -0.18 16.84
CA ALA A 187 15.20 -1.60 16.52
C ALA A 187 15.71 -1.81 15.08
N MET A 188 15.23 -1.01 14.10
CA MET A 188 15.77 -1.04 12.73
C MET A 188 17.26 -0.62 12.70
N LEU A 189 17.60 0.46 13.40
CA LEU A 189 19.00 0.94 13.50
C LEU A 189 19.90 -0.10 14.17
N GLU A 190 19.44 -0.72 15.25
CA GLU A 190 20.18 -1.78 15.95
C GLU A 190 20.40 -2.97 15.01
N LEU A 191 19.35 -3.46 14.37
CA LEU A 191 19.44 -4.59 13.44
C LEU A 191 20.40 -4.27 12.28
N ASN A 192 20.31 -3.06 11.72
CA ASN A 192 21.25 -2.62 10.68
C ASN A 192 22.69 -2.59 11.19
N SER A 193 22.94 -2.15 12.42
CA SER A 193 24.29 -2.12 13.00
C SER A 193 24.90 -3.51 13.18
N ARG A 194 24.07 -4.52 13.45
CA ARG A 194 24.43 -5.95 13.59
C ARG A 194 24.62 -6.65 12.25
N SER A 195 24.14 -6.05 11.15
CA SER A 195 24.30 -6.58 9.79
C SER A 195 25.76 -6.68 9.40
N ASP A 196 26.10 -7.70 8.60
CA ASP A 196 27.43 -7.77 7.95
C ASP A 196 27.71 -6.45 7.21
N PRO A 197 28.89 -5.85 7.38
CA PRO A 197 29.23 -4.59 6.73
C PRO A 197 29.00 -4.57 5.21
N CYS A 198 29.13 -5.72 4.53
CA CYS A 198 28.89 -5.87 3.10
C CYS A 198 27.42 -5.71 2.72
N PHE A 199 26.48 -6.00 3.63
CA PHE A 199 25.05 -6.00 3.37
C PHE A 199 24.28 -4.95 4.17
N ARG A 200 24.98 -4.25 5.08
CA ARG A 200 24.41 -3.18 5.88
C ARG A 200 23.79 -2.11 4.97
N HIS A 201 22.56 -1.68 5.29
CA HIS A 201 21.93 -0.59 4.55
C HIS A 201 22.75 0.70 4.71
N PRO A 202 23.36 1.24 3.62
CA PRO A 202 24.37 2.30 3.75
C PRO A 202 23.79 3.68 4.07
N ARG A 203 22.48 3.85 3.91
CA ARG A 203 21.77 5.13 4.02
C ARG A 203 20.44 5.02 4.74
N LEU A 204 20.38 4.13 5.76
CA LEU A 204 19.18 4.05 6.58
C LEU A 204 19.05 5.36 7.39
N LYS A 205 18.02 6.14 7.09
CA LYS A 205 17.74 7.42 7.74
C LYS A 205 16.26 7.51 8.01
N TYR A 206 15.91 8.13 9.14
CA TYR A 206 14.52 8.38 9.48
C TYR A 206 13.83 9.20 8.36
N PRO A 207 12.61 8.83 7.95
CA PRO A 207 11.88 9.54 6.90
C PRO A 207 11.67 11.02 7.27
N HIS A 208 12.19 11.92 6.42
CA HIS A 208 12.11 13.36 6.68
C HIS A 208 10.76 13.90 6.20
N LEU A 209 9.87 14.22 7.13
CA LEU A 209 8.49 14.61 6.86
C LEU A 209 8.34 15.77 5.85
N PRO A 210 9.08 16.90 5.94
CA PRO A 210 8.98 17.95 4.93
C PRO A 210 9.32 17.49 3.51
N THR A 211 10.31 16.60 3.36
CA THR A 211 10.65 16.02 2.05
C THR A 211 9.52 15.14 1.52
N MET A 212 8.92 14.31 2.38
CA MET A 212 7.77 13.51 2.02
C MET A 212 6.62 14.38 1.49
N LEU A 213 6.23 15.37 2.28
CA LEU A 213 5.12 16.25 1.95
C LEU A 213 5.34 17.04 0.66
N SER A 214 6.61 17.40 0.35
CA SER A 214 6.95 18.10 -0.90
C SER A 214 7.06 17.17 -2.09
N THR A 215 7.30 15.87 -1.87
CA THR A 215 7.48 14.88 -2.92
C THR A 215 6.16 14.22 -3.28
N ASP A 216 5.47 13.67 -2.29
CA ASP A 216 4.13 13.10 -2.43
C ASP A 216 3.28 13.43 -1.20
N PRO A 217 2.42 14.44 -1.30
CA PRO A 217 1.55 14.81 -0.17
C PRO A 217 0.46 13.77 0.14
N SER A 218 0.30 12.72 -0.68
CA SER A 218 -0.66 11.64 -0.42
C SER A 218 -0.02 10.38 0.19
N GLU A 219 1.32 10.26 0.18
CA GLU A 219 2.02 9.07 0.68
C GLU A 219 1.73 8.82 2.15
N ALA A 220 1.21 7.62 2.43
CA ALA A 220 0.90 7.13 3.77
C ALA A 220 0.09 8.11 4.64
N VAL A 221 -0.82 8.88 4.02
CA VAL A 221 -1.51 10.00 4.69
C VAL A 221 -2.39 9.57 5.86
N HIS A 222 -3.03 8.41 5.76
CA HIS A 222 -3.86 7.81 6.82
C HIS A 222 -3.72 6.28 6.83
N SER A 223 -2.52 5.77 6.54
CA SER A 223 -2.24 4.34 6.43
C SER A 223 -2.58 3.55 7.70
N GLU A 224 -2.30 4.07 8.87
CA GLU A 224 -2.60 3.41 10.15
C GLU A 224 -4.11 3.28 10.42
N LEU A 225 -4.97 4.02 9.69
CA LEU A 225 -6.41 3.94 9.84
C LEU A 225 -7.06 2.90 8.91
N ILE A 226 -6.32 2.30 8.01
CA ILE A 226 -6.85 1.38 7.00
C ILE A 226 -7.57 0.19 7.66
N VAL A 227 -6.93 -0.43 8.65
CA VAL A 227 -7.47 -1.63 9.32
C VAL A 227 -8.79 -1.30 10.00
N ASP A 228 -8.82 -0.25 10.82
CA ASP A 228 -10.00 0.17 11.57
C ASP A 228 -11.14 0.59 10.63
N THR A 229 -10.79 1.28 9.55
CA THR A 229 -11.77 1.73 8.57
C THR A 229 -12.36 0.58 7.78
N LEU A 230 -11.53 -0.33 7.29
CA LEU A 230 -12.01 -1.51 6.58
C LEU A 230 -12.92 -2.36 7.48
N THR A 231 -12.47 -2.68 8.70
CA THR A 231 -13.23 -3.53 9.64
C THR A 231 -14.52 -2.89 10.15
N ARG A 232 -14.69 -1.59 9.97
CA ARG A 232 -15.94 -0.89 10.27
C ARG A 232 -17.06 -1.24 9.30
N TYR A 233 -16.75 -1.26 7.99
CA TYR A 233 -17.73 -1.46 6.93
C TYR A 233 -17.74 -2.88 6.36
N PHE A 234 -16.66 -3.59 6.57
CA PHE A 234 -16.46 -4.94 6.04
C PHE A 234 -16.21 -5.93 7.18
N GLU A 235 -16.59 -7.17 6.93
CA GLU A 235 -16.29 -8.32 7.76
C GLU A 235 -15.16 -9.12 7.09
N PRO A 236 -14.02 -9.33 7.77
CA PRO A 236 -12.94 -10.10 7.20
C PRO A 236 -13.32 -11.59 7.08
N ILE A 237 -13.15 -12.13 5.88
CA ILE A 237 -13.20 -13.58 5.60
C ILE A 237 -11.81 -14.17 5.83
N TRP A 238 -10.80 -13.42 5.40
CA TRP A 238 -9.39 -13.71 5.58
C TRP A 238 -8.66 -12.42 5.91
N LEU A 239 -7.81 -12.43 6.92
CA LEU A 239 -7.01 -11.27 7.31
C LEU A 239 -5.67 -11.74 7.86
N ARG A 240 -4.59 -11.23 7.31
CA ARG A 240 -3.21 -11.51 7.71
C ARG A 240 -2.38 -10.24 7.75
N PHE A 241 -1.62 -10.06 8.82
CA PHE A 241 -0.57 -9.06 8.90
C PHE A 241 0.72 -9.64 8.31
N LEU A 242 1.36 -8.89 7.42
CA LEU A 242 2.47 -9.37 6.60
C LEU A 242 3.84 -8.92 7.10
N HIS A 243 3.88 -8.43 8.36
CA HIS A 243 5.08 -7.93 8.98
C HIS A 243 5.77 -6.81 8.18
N GLY A 244 7.08 -6.94 7.86
CA GLY A 244 7.87 -5.86 7.26
C GLY A 244 8.32 -4.81 8.28
N SER A 245 8.06 -5.05 9.55
CA SER A 245 8.29 -4.12 10.66
C SER A 245 9.70 -3.57 10.72
N LEU A 246 10.70 -4.40 10.41
CA LEU A 246 12.11 -4.06 10.32
C LEU A 246 12.64 -4.29 8.91
N ALA A 247 12.23 -5.39 8.27
CA ALA A 247 12.77 -5.86 7.01
C ALA A 247 12.48 -4.90 5.84
N TYR A 248 11.33 -4.22 5.84
CA TYR A 248 10.96 -3.33 4.75
C TYR A 248 12.00 -2.23 4.54
N GLU A 249 12.35 -1.47 5.56
CA GLU A 249 13.32 -0.38 5.47
C GLU A 249 14.77 -0.88 5.26
N LEU A 250 15.10 -2.06 5.80
CA LEU A 250 16.46 -2.60 5.69
C LEU A 250 16.78 -3.21 4.33
N LEU A 251 15.77 -3.74 3.64
CA LEU A 251 15.95 -4.42 2.35
C LEU A 251 15.57 -3.52 1.16
N THR A 252 14.61 -2.61 1.34
CA THR A 252 14.18 -1.70 0.27
C THR A 252 15.28 -0.67 -0.01
N HIS A 253 15.63 -0.50 -1.29
CA HIS A 253 16.68 0.41 -1.77
C HIS A 253 18.06 0.24 -1.13
N ASN A 254 18.32 -0.88 -0.53
CA ASN A 254 19.64 -1.22 -0.02
C ASN A 254 20.58 -1.56 -1.19
N SER A 255 21.39 -0.58 -1.59
CA SER A 255 22.33 -0.74 -2.72
C SER A 255 23.39 -1.81 -2.47
N ASN A 256 23.64 -2.20 -1.21
CA ASN A 256 24.60 -3.24 -0.86
C ASN A 256 24.04 -4.65 -1.08
N LEU A 257 22.76 -4.80 -1.38
CA LEU A 257 22.14 -6.09 -1.75
C LEU A 257 22.18 -6.35 -3.27
N GLN A 258 22.92 -5.54 -4.01
CA GLN A 258 23.26 -5.83 -5.41
C GLN A 258 24.55 -6.63 -5.50
N PRO A 259 24.82 -7.34 -6.61
CA PRO A 259 26.11 -7.99 -6.82
C PRO A 259 27.26 -7.02 -6.56
N SER A 260 28.07 -7.28 -5.59
CA SER A 260 29.15 -6.40 -5.15
C SER A 260 30.48 -7.15 -5.08
N THR A 261 31.56 -6.38 -5.11
CA THR A 261 32.93 -6.88 -4.90
C THR A 261 33.26 -7.04 -3.40
N CYS A 262 32.33 -6.75 -2.51
CA CYS A 262 32.54 -6.87 -1.07
C CYS A 262 32.75 -8.34 -0.70
N ARG A 263 33.83 -8.60 0.04
CA ARG A 263 34.18 -9.95 0.52
C ARG A 263 33.49 -10.18 1.86
N SER A 264 32.42 -10.96 1.86
CA SER A 264 31.77 -11.50 3.06
C SER A 264 31.88 -13.02 3.07
N THR A 265 31.85 -13.62 4.25
CA THR A 265 31.66 -15.06 4.44
C THR A 265 30.20 -15.48 4.23
N LEU A 266 29.26 -14.53 4.31
CA LEU A 266 27.84 -14.70 4.05
C LEU A 266 27.52 -14.34 2.60
N ASN A 267 26.47 -14.94 2.05
CA ASN A 267 25.87 -14.50 0.81
C ASN A 267 24.62 -13.66 1.07
N ILE A 268 24.14 -12.97 0.04
CA ILE A 268 22.96 -12.07 0.12
C ILE A 268 21.73 -12.83 0.63
N SER A 269 21.51 -14.06 0.20
CA SER A 269 20.35 -14.86 0.63
C SER A 269 20.37 -15.14 2.13
N GLN A 270 21.51 -15.53 2.67
CA GLN A 270 21.68 -15.76 4.11
C GLN A 270 21.45 -14.49 4.93
N HIS A 271 21.90 -13.34 4.42
CA HIS A 271 21.63 -12.07 5.07
C HIS A 271 20.13 -11.73 5.06
N ILE A 272 19.45 -11.89 3.91
CA ILE A 272 18.00 -11.65 3.80
C ILE A 272 17.23 -12.59 4.74
N GLU A 273 17.55 -13.88 4.77
CA GLU A 273 16.93 -14.84 5.68
C GLU A 273 17.08 -14.41 7.14
N TRP A 274 18.25 -13.95 7.53
CA TRP A 274 18.51 -13.46 8.87
C TRP A 274 17.65 -12.22 9.18
N VAL A 275 17.59 -11.23 8.27
CA VAL A 275 16.75 -10.03 8.45
C VAL A 275 15.27 -10.41 8.57
N LEU A 276 14.77 -11.32 7.73
CA LEU A 276 13.37 -11.76 7.78
C LEU A 276 13.04 -12.53 9.07
N LYS A 277 13.99 -13.30 9.60
CA LYS A 277 13.85 -13.98 10.90
C LYS A 277 13.74 -12.97 12.04
N GLU A 278 14.60 -11.96 12.08
CA GLU A 278 14.56 -10.90 13.10
C GLU A 278 13.27 -10.08 12.98
N ASP A 279 12.83 -9.78 11.76
CA ASP A 279 11.55 -9.12 11.48
C ASP A 279 10.36 -9.90 12.04
N HIS A 280 10.33 -11.21 11.80
CA HIS A 280 9.28 -12.09 12.32
C HIS A 280 9.26 -12.10 13.88
N LEU A 281 10.41 -12.22 14.51
CA LEU A 281 10.53 -12.19 15.96
C LEU A 281 10.05 -10.85 16.53
N TYR A 282 10.44 -9.75 15.89
CA TYR A 282 10.04 -8.42 16.32
C TYR A 282 8.52 -8.23 16.16
N ALA A 283 7.97 -8.50 14.99
CA ALA A 283 6.54 -8.33 14.72
C ALA A 283 5.65 -9.20 15.62
N THR A 284 6.08 -10.42 15.92
CA THR A 284 5.37 -11.32 16.85
C THR A 284 5.36 -10.76 18.28
N LYS A 285 6.45 -10.13 18.71
CA LYS A 285 6.58 -9.55 20.06
C LYS A 285 5.87 -8.21 20.19
N HIS A 286 5.80 -7.44 19.12
CA HIS A 286 5.28 -6.07 19.10
C HIS A 286 4.00 -5.99 18.24
N ALA A 287 2.86 -6.31 18.85
CA ALA A 287 1.56 -6.19 18.18
C ALA A 287 1.35 -4.78 17.61
N GLY A 288 0.88 -4.69 16.37
CA GLY A 288 0.66 -3.42 15.68
C GLY A 288 1.88 -2.84 14.96
N SER A 289 3.05 -3.50 14.99
CA SER A 289 4.24 -3.04 14.28
C SER A 289 4.28 -3.45 12.80
N SER A 290 3.37 -4.32 12.35
CA SER A 290 3.32 -4.76 10.95
C SER A 290 3.03 -3.59 10.02
N LEU A 291 3.76 -3.53 8.91
CA LEU A 291 3.63 -2.46 7.92
C LEU A 291 2.69 -2.82 6.78
N PHE A 292 2.35 -4.10 6.60
CA PHE A 292 1.51 -4.56 5.49
C PHE A 292 0.42 -5.50 5.97
N MET A 293 -0.69 -5.51 5.23
CA MET A 293 -1.83 -6.39 5.48
C MET A 293 -2.38 -6.93 4.17
N TYR A 294 -2.72 -8.21 4.18
CA TYR A 294 -3.55 -8.85 3.18
C TYR A 294 -4.89 -9.25 3.76
N SER A 295 -5.99 -8.99 3.05
CA SER A 295 -7.31 -9.46 3.48
C SER A 295 -8.27 -9.67 2.31
N ILE A 296 -9.20 -10.63 2.50
CA ILE A 296 -10.41 -10.84 1.70
C ILE A 296 -11.58 -10.47 2.61
N MET A 297 -12.45 -9.57 2.16
CA MET A 297 -13.48 -8.99 2.98
C MET A 297 -14.84 -8.95 2.24
N LYS A 298 -15.91 -9.18 2.97
CA LYS A 298 -17.30 -8.95 2.50
C LYS A 298 -17.92 -7.78 3.22
N THR A 299 -18.91 -7.15 2.60
CA THR A 299 -19.65 -6.05 3.25
C THR A 299 -20.43 -6.56 4.46
N LYS A 300 -20.43 -5.79 5.53
CA LYS A 300 -21.32 -6.05 6.67
C LYS A 300 -22.78 -5.90 6.25
N LYS A 301 -23.65 -6.76 6.75
CA LYS A 301 -25.10 -6.72 6.48
C LYS A 301 -25.75 -5.42 6.96
N GLN A 302 -25.24 -4.86 8.05
CA GLN A 302 -25.73 -3.61 8.63
C GLN A 302 -24.63 -2.55 8.55
N SER A 303 -24.98 -1.35 8.07
CA SER A 303 -24.10 -0.20 8.17
C SER A 303 -23.87 0.18 9.64
N PRO A 304 -22.68 0.69 10.00
CA PRO A 304 -22.43 1.17 11.36
C PRO A 304 -23.49 2.15 11.81
N THR A 305 -23.96 1.99 13.04
CA THR A 305 -24.90 2.92 13.67
C THR A 305 -24.20 4.23 14.03
N LYS A 306 -24.99 5.26 14.36
CA LYS A 306 -24.40 6.50 14.92
C LYS A 306 -23.65 6.26 16.22
N ALA A 307 -24.03 5.25 17.00
CA ALA A 307 -23.33 4.87 18.21
C ALA A 307 -21.98 4.23 17.90
N ASP A 308 -21.92 3.33 16.91
CA ASP A 308 -20.68 2.72 16.45
C ASP A 308 -19.71 3.78 15.90
N LEU A 309 -20.22 4.76 15.17
CA LEU A 309 -19.42 5.86 14.65
C LEU A 309 -18.96 6.85 15.75
N ARG A 310 -19.57 6.86 16.93
CA ARG A 310 -19.10 7.67 18.09
C ARG A 310 -17.91 7.05 18.79
N THR A 311 -17.74 5.74 18.74
CA THR A 311 -16.56 5.05 19.28
C THR A 311 -15.34 5.21 18.38
N TRP A 312 -15.56 5.70 17.17
CA TRP A 312 -14.51 6.08 16.26
C TRP A 312 -13.75 7.30 16.80
N ASN A 313 -12.48 7.37 16.45
CA ASN A 313 -11.70 8.52 16.79
C ASN A 313 -12.35 9.79 16.24
N VAL A 314 -13.09 10.48 17.14
CA VAL A 314 -13.84 11.71 16.80
C VAL A 314 -12.92 12.77 16.19
N GLU A 315 -11.63 12.75 16.55
CA GLU A 315 -10.65 13.68 16.04
C GLU A 315 -10.35 13.46 14.55
N GLU A 316 -10.26 12.23 14.10
CA GLU A 316 -10.01 11.91 12.68
C GLU A 316 -11.16 12.35 11.79
N LEU A 317 -12.40 12.09 12.22
CA LEU A 317 -13.57 12.61 11.50
C LEU A 317 -13.62 14.14 11.51
N ARG A 318 -13.13 14.79 12.56
CA ARG A 318 -13.00 16.25 12.62
C ARG A 318 -11.91 16.74 11.67
N ARG A 319 -10.79 16.04 11.56
CA ARG A 319 -9.72 16.37 10.60
C ARG A 319 -10.21 16.27 9.17
N GLU A 320 -10.85 15.17 8.79
CA GLU A 320 -11.45 15.01 7.45
C GLU A 320 -12.42 16.14 7.14
N LYS A 321 -13.32 16.47 8.08
CA LYS A 321 -14.28 17.55 7.89
C LYS A 321 -13.62 18.93 7.79
N ARG A 322 -12.54 19.19 8.53
CA ARG A 322 -11.78 20.43 8.44
C ARG A 322 -11.09 20.57 7.09
N ALA A 323 -10.44 19.51 6.63
CA ALA A 323 -9.78 19.48 5.32
C ALA A 323 -10.78 19.67 4.17
N GLN A 324 -11.94 19.00 4.21
CA GLN A 324 -13.01 19.18 3.22
C GLN A 324 -13.50 20.62 3.12
N LYS A 325 -13.70 21.31 4.26
CA LYS A 325 -14.17 22.71 4.30
C LYS A 325 -13.17 23.71 3.73
N ARG A 326 -11.89 23.39 3.71
CA ARG A 326 -10.83 24.29 3.25
C ARG A 326 -10.52 24.16 1.75
N GLY A 327 -11.11 23.17 1.07
CA GLY A 327 -11.05 23.02 -0.39
C GLY A 327 -9.70 22.59 -0.95
N GLY A 328 -8.72 22.27 -0.11
CA GLY A 328 -7.39 21.87 -0.55
C GLY A 328 -6.95 20.56 0.10
N ILE A 329 -7.33 19.42 -0.48
CA ILE A 329 -7.10 18.11 0.10
C ILE A 329 -5.65 17.90 0.54
N TYR A 330 -4.71 18.09 -0.36
CA TYR A 330 -3.31 17.80 -0.09
C TYR A 330 -2.59 18.93 0.66
N TYR A 331 -2.90 20.16 0.31
CA TYR A 331 -2.26 21.32 0.93
C TYR A 331 -2.66 21.49 2.39
N ASP A 332 -3.94 21.35 2.72
CA ASP A 332 -4.44 21.50 4.08
C ASP A 332 -4.03 20.33 4.98
N LEU A 333 -4.00 19.11 4.44
CA LEU A 333 -3.47 17.95 5.15
C LEU A 333 -1.98 18.11 5.46
N THR A 334 -1.20 18.63 4.50
CA THR A 334 0.22 18.94 4.68
C THR A 334 0.42 19.93 5.81
N LYS A 335 -0.33 21.04 5.80
CA LYS A 335 -0.26 22.05 6.86
C LYS A 335 -0.69 21.52 8.22
N SER A 336 -1.79 20.76 8.27
CA SER A 336 -2.27 20.16 9.51
C SER A 336 -1.24 19.22 10.12
N HIS A 337 -0.57 18.44 9.29
CA HIS A 337 0.50 17.55 9.74
C HIS A 337 1.69 18.32 10.32
N ILE A 338 2.19 19.34 9.61
CA ILE A 338 3.30 20.17 10.11
C ILE A 338 2.91 20.87 11.41
N GLN A 339 1.67 21.39 11.52
CA GLN A 339 1.20 22.04 12.74
C GLN A 339 1.01 21.08 13.92
N GLU A 340 0.69 19.82 13.64
CA GLU A 340 0.33 18.85 14.69
C GLU A 340 1.53 18.07 15.20
N TYR A 341 2.45 17.70 14.31
CA TYR A 341 3.64 16.89 14.67
C TYR A 341 4.94 17.68 14.67
N GLY A 342 4.89 18.99 14.31
CA GLY A 342 6.06 19.87 14.23
C GLY A 342 6.97 19.59 13.04
N GLU A 343 7.91 20.50 12.80
CA GLU A 343 9.04 20.23 11.91
C GLU A 343 10.02 19.31 12.64
N GLN A 344 10.30 18.15 12.07
CA GLN A 344 11.32 17.29 12.62
C GLN A 344 12.71 17.91 12.39
N PRO A 345 13.61 17.87 13.37
CA PRO A 345 14.97 18.39 13.18
C PRO A 345 15.66 17.64 12.04
N ALA A 346 16.37 18.41 11.21
CA ALA A 346 17.08 17.93 10.02
C ALA A 346 18.18 16.89 10.33
#